data_9a4a5c228be749cdf11abc92888e182c
#
_entry.id   9a4a5c228be749cdf11abc92888e182c
#
_cell.length_a   1.000
_cell.length_b   1.000
_cell.length_c   1.000
_cell.angle_alpha   90.00
_cell.angle_beta   90.00
_cell.angle_gamma   90.00
#
_symmetry.space_group_name_H-M   'P 1'
#
loop_
_entity.id
_entity.type
_entity.pdbx_description
1 polymer ?
#
loop_
_entity_poly.entity_id
_entity_poly.type
_entity_poly.pdbx_seq_one_letter_code
_entity_poly.pdbx_strand_id
1 'polypeptide(L)'
;QRQPDRGLITKREARALSLARLQLRADSIVWDIGAGSGAVGLEAARLCPLGFVHAIEKNPEDAAIARENRRRLGVPNYRLLQGLAPQGLADWPDPDAVFIGGSSGQLAALIQLALTRLRAEGWLVMNFVTFENLHLAMTELKTLPARWDVTQLQASRGQPILDMHRLVPENPVWILAATPVDRHDR
;
A
#
# COMPACT_ATOMS: atom_id res chain seq x y z
N GLN A 1 13.90 9.65 11.86
CA GLN A 1 14.44 9.18 10.56
C GLN A 1 14.92 7.75 10.76
N ARG A 2 14.19 6.76 10.25
CA ARG A 2 14.68 5.37 10.21
C ARG A 2 15.51 5.13 8.95
N GLN A 3 16.55 4.31 9.10
CA GLN A 3 17.47 3.94 8.02
C GLN A 3 16.72 3.28 6.86
N PRO A 4 17.00 3.64 5.61
CA PRO A 4 16.38 3.08 4.40
C PRO A 4 16.62 1.57 4.20
N ASP A 5 17.56 0.98 4.93
CA ASP A 5 18.08 -0.37 4.68
C ASP A 5 17.21 -1.52 5.21
N ARG A 6 16.11 -1.24 5.90
CA ARG A 6 15.21 -2.30 6.42
C ARG A 6 13.95 -2.56 5.62
N GLY A 7 13.82 -2.01 4.41
CA GLY A 7 12.66 -2.29 3.54
C GLY A 7 11.30 -1.77 4.04
N LEU A 8 11.28 -0.98 5.12
CA LEU A 8 10.07 -0.59 5.87
C LEU A 8 9.41 0.70 5.39
N ILE A 9 10.05 1.43 4.49
CA ILE A 9 9.50 2.68 3.95
C ILE A 9 9.37 2.52 2.44
N THR A 10 8.13 2.59 1.96
CA THR A 10 7.87 2.69 0.52
C THR A 10 8.59 3.93 0.00
N LYS A 11 9.53 3.73 -0.92
CA LYS A 11 10.32 4.82 -1.51
C LYS A 11 9.41 5.88 -2.12
N ARG A 12 9.86 7.13 -2.13
CA ARG A 12 9.03 8.28 -2.54
C ARG A 12 8.37 8.07 -3.91
N GLU A 13 9.11 7.58 -4.87
CA GLU A 13 8.65 7.37 -6.25
C GLU A 13 7.63 6.21 -6.32
N ALA A 14 7.92 5.10 -5.63
CA ALA A 14 7.00 3.97 -5.53
C ALA A 14 5.72 4.37 -4.79
N ARG A 15 5.82 5.17 -3.72
CA ARG A 15 4.66 5.68 -2.99
C ARG A 15 3.80 6.61 -3.86
N ALA A 16 4.42 7.54 -4.59
CA ALA A 16 3.71 8.44 -5.48
C ALA A 16 2.94 7.66 -6.56
N LEU A 17 3.57 6.66 -7.17
CA LEU A 17 2.91 5.82 -8.17
C LEU A 17 1.82 4.95 -7.54
N SER A 18 2.05 4.36 -6.36
CA SER A 18 1.04 3.58 -5.64
C SER A 18 -0.20 4.41 -5.32
N LEU A 19 -0.02 5.65 -4.82
CA LEU A 19 -1.12 6.57 -4.53
C LEU A 19 -1.89 6.96 -5.79
N ALA A 20 -1.19 7.21 -6.90
CA ALA A 20 -1.84 7.48 -8.18
C ALA A 20 -2.69 6.29 -8.67
N ARG A 21 -2.20 5.05 -8.45
CA ARG A 21 -2.90 3.81 -8.84
C ARG A 21 -4.09 3.48 -7.94
N LEU A 22 -4.15 3.98 -6.71
CA LEU A 22 -5.30 3.84 -5.81
C LEU A 22 -6.52 4.65 -6.26
N GLN A 23 -6.36 5.61 -7.16
CA GLN A 23 -7.44 6.44 -7.72
C GLN A 23 -8.34 7.05 -6.64
N LEU A 24 -7.72 7.64 -5.63
CA LEU A 24 -8.40 8.18 -4.46
C LEU A 24 -9.30 9.38 -4.81
N ARG A 25 -10.46 9.40 -4.18
CA ARG A 25 -11.38 10.56 -4.16
C ARG A 25 -11.32 11.23 -2.79
N ALA A 26 -11.82 12.45 -2.69
CA ALA A 26 -11.80 13.23 -1.45
C ALA A 26 -12.51 12.54 -0.27
N ASP A 27 -13.48 11.68 -0.55
CA ASP A 27 -14.32 10.95 0.40
C ASP A 27 -13.97 9.44 0.53
N SER A 28 -12.89 8.98 -0.10
CA SER A 28 -12.53 7.57 -0.13
C SER A 28 -12.27 6.99 1.27
N ILE A 29 -12.78 5.79 1.48
CA ILE A 29 -12.39 4.91 2.59
C ILE A 29 -11.23 4.05 2.11
N VAL A 30 -10.13 4.09 2.84
CA VAL A 30 -8.87 3.43 2.45
C VAL A 30 -8.43 2.43 3.51
N TRP A 31 -7.98 1.26 3.09
CA TRP A 31 -7.28 0.32 3.94
C TRP A 31 -5.78 0.34 3.62
N ASP A 32 -4.95 0.49 4.66
CA ASP A 32 -3.48 0.43 4.59
C ASP A 32 -2.99 -0.78 5.40
N ILE A 33 -2.75 -1.89 4.72
CA ILE A 33 -2.39 -3.19 5.33
C ILE A 33 -0.88 -3.37 5.31
N GLY A 34 -0.29 -3.60 6.50
CA GLY A 34 1.15 -3.61 6.67
C GLY A 34 1.71 -2.18 6.57
N ALA A 35 1.13 -1.28 7.34
CA ALA A 35 1.34 0.16 7.21
C ALA A 35 2.79 0.62 7.49
N GLY A 36 3.58 -0.18 8.21
CA GLY A 36 4.94 0.20 8.61
C GLY A 36 4.97 1.54 9.35
N SER A 37 5.70 2.50 8.80
CA SER A 37 5.77 3.87 9.34
C SER A 37 4.52 4.73 9.06
N GLY A 38 3.51 4.18 8.37
CA GLY A 38 2.30 4.88 7.95
C GLY A 38 2.48 5.76 6.70
N ALA A 39 3.59 5.63 5.97
CA ALA A 39 3.92 6.58 4.92
C ALA A 39 2.88 6.66 3.80
N VAL A 40 2.32 5.52 3.36
CA VAL A 40 1.28 5.49 2.32
C VAL A 40 -0.07 5.96 2.88
N GLY A 41 -0.51 5.38 4.00
CA GLY A 41 -1.83 5.70 4.57
C GLY A 41 -1.96 7.14 5.04
N LEU A 42 -0.90 7.73 5.57
CA LEU A 42 -0.92 9.15 6.01
C LEU A 42 -0.99 10.11 4.81
N GLU A 43 -0.31 9.81 3.71
CA GLU A 43 -0.46 10.60 2.47
C GLU A 43 -1.84 10.38 1.85
N ALA A 44 -2.35 9.14 1.83
CA ALA A 44 -3.71 8.85 1.38
C ALA A 44 -4.75 9.61 2.19
N ALA A 45 -4.62 9.66 3.51
CA ALA A 45 -5.54 10.42 4.38
C ALA A 45 -5.56 11.92 4.06
N ARG A 46 -4.43 12.50 3.65
CA ARG A 46 -4.36 13.90 3.21
C ARG A 46 -5.02 14.12 1.84
N LEU A 47 -5.01 13.12 0.98
CA LEU A 47 -5.69 13.15 -0.32
C LEU A 47 -7.20 12.90 -0.20
N CYS A 48 -7.65 12.31 0.91
CA CYS A 48 -9.05 12.01 1.20
C CYS A 48 -9.55 12.81 2.42
N PRO A 49 -9.62 14.13 2.37
CA PRO A 49 -9.92 14.96 3.54
C PRO A 49 -11.34 14.76 4.10
N LEU A 50 -12.26 14.24 3.29
CA LEU A 50 -13.64 13.88 3.67
C LEU A 50 -13.82 12.37 3.90
N GLY A 51 -12.78 11.59 3.62
CA GLY A 51 -12.73 10.15 3.79
C GLY A 51 -11.98 9.73 5.05
N PHE A 52 -11.61 8.46 5.11
CA PHE A 52 -10.93 7.92 6.27
C PHE A 52 -9.97 6.77 5.90
N VAL A 53 -8.83 6.68 6.60
CA VAL A 53 -7.87 5.59 6.43
C VAL A 53 -7.85 4.70 7.66
N HIS A 54 -8.13 3.42 7.44
CA HIS A 54 -7.94 2.35 8.42
C HIS A 54 -6.64 1.63 8.11
N ALA A 55 -5.71 1.62 9.06
CA ALA A 55 -4.39 1.01 8.90
C ALA A 55 -4.16 -0.09 9.92
N ILE A 56 -3.39 -1.10 9.55
CA ILE A 56 -2.96 -2.18 10.44
C ILE A 56 -1.46 -2.45 10.29
N GLU A 57 -0.77 -2.58 11.42
CA GLU A 57 0.65 -2.92 11.47
C GLU A 57 0.91 -3.89 12.64
N LYS A 58 1.60 -5.00 12.36
CA LYS A 58 1.91 -6.02 13.38
C LYS A 58 3.06 -5.64 14.28
N ASN A 59 4.08 -4.95 13.72
CA ASN A 59 5.28 -4.60 14.45
C ASN A 59 5.00 -3.42 15.40
N PRO A 60 5.16 -3.58 16.72
CA PRO A 60 4.84 -2.52 17.68
C PRO A 60 5.72 -1.27 17.53
N GLU A 61 6.99 -1.42 17.11
CA GLU A 61 7.89 -0.29 16.90
C GLU A 61 7.45 0.54 15.68
N ASP A 62 7.09 -0.14 14.58
CA ASP A 62 6.61 0.53 13.37
C ASP A 62 5.25 1.19 13.61
N ALA A 63 4.36 0.52 14.33
CA ALA A 63 3.09 1.09 14.76
C ALA A 63 3.27 2.36 15.62
N ALA A 64 4.26 2.37 16.52
CA ALA A 64 4.59 3.56 17.31
C ALA A 64 5.08 4.72 16.40
N ILE A 65 5.93 4.43 15.42
CA ILE A 65 6.41 5.40 14.45
C ILE A 65 5.24 5.98 13.64
N ALA A 66 4.33 5.14 13.15
CA ALA A 66 3.17 5.58 12.39
C ALA A 66 2.26 6.51 13.21
N ARG A 67 2.02 6.18 14.49
CA ARG A 67 1.24 7.05 15.40
C ARG A 67 1.93 8.40 15.61
N GLU A 68 3.24 8.41 15.81
CA GLU A 68 4.02 9.64 15.95
C GLU A 68 4.00 10.47 14.65
N ASN A 69 4.17 9.83 13.50
CA ASN A 69 4.06 10.51 12.21
C ASN A 69 2.67 11.12 12.00
N ARG A 70 1.59 10.40 12.35
CA ARG A 70 0.23 10.92 12.33
C ARG A 70 0.10 12.19 13.16
N ARG A 71 0.61 12.16 14.39
CA ARG A 71 0.56 13.31 15.31
C ARG A 71 1.32 14.52 14.75
N ARG A 72 2.55 14.30 14.26
CA ARG A 72 3.42 15.35 13.71
C ARG A 72 2.85 15.98 12.44
N LEU A 73 2.18 15.18 11.61
CA LEU A 73 1.58 15.64 10.36
C LEU A 73 0.17 16.22 10.55
N GLY A 74 -0.40 16.10 11.76
CA GLY A 74 -1.74 16.60 12.07
C GLY A 74 -2.85 15.95 11.24
N VAL A 75 -2.75 14.62 11.00
CA VAL A 75 -3.72 13.86 10.18
C VAL A 75 -4.81 13.27 11.07
N PRO A 76 -6.03 13.85 11.09
CA PRO A 76 -7.10 13.39 11.98
C PRO A 76 -7.81 12.12 11.48
N ASN A 77 -7.94 11.95 10.18
CA ASN A 77 -8.71 10.90 9.50
C ASN A 77 -7.88 9.64 9.18
N TYR A 78 -7.02 9.25 10.11
CA TYR A 78 -6.19 8.04 10.04
C TYR A 78 -6.24 7.32 11.39
N ARG A 79 -6.54 6.02 11.38
CA ARG A 79 -6.54 5.17 12.57
C ARG A 79 -5.68 3.93 12.33
N LEU A 80 -4.75 3.68 13.24
CA LEU A 80 -3.88 2.51 13.21
C LEU A 80 -4.28 1.50 14.28
N LEU A 81 -4.61 0.29 13.82
CA LEU A 81 -4.72 -0.91 14.64
C LEU A 81 -3.34 -1.59 14.70
N GLN A 82 -2.87 -1.92 15.90
CA GLN A 82 -1.71 -2.78 16.05
C GLN A 82 -2.18 -4.23 16.06
N GLY A 83 -1.79 -5.00 15.05
CA GLY A 83 -2.24 -6.38 14.91
C GLY A 83 -1.79 -7.01 13.61
N LEU A 84 -2.10 -8.28 13.46
CA LEU A 84 -1.80 -9.07 12.26
C LEU A 84 -3.06 -9.19 11.39
N ALA A 85 -3.00 -8.61 10.17
CA ALA A 85 -4.06 -8.80 9.19
C ALA A 85 -4.14 -10.28 8.73
N PRO A 86 -5.36 -10.82 8.46
CA PRO A 86 -6.64 -10.12 8.36
C PRO A 86 -7.42 -9.92 9.68
N GLN A 87 -6.84 -10.29 10.83
CA GLN A 87 -7.51 -10.13 12.12
C GLN A 87 -7.86 -8.66 12.39
N GLY A 88 -9.10 -8.40 12.82
CA GLY A 88 -9.58 -7.06 13.13
C GLY A 88 -10.07 -6.23 11.93
N LEU A 89 -10.01 -6.77 10.70
CA LEU A 89 -10.50 -6.08 9.51
C LEU A 89 -12.02 -6.28 9.28
N ALA A 90 -12.62 -7.26 9.93
CA ALA A 90 -14.03 -7.62 9.73
C ALA A 90 -14.98 -6.44 10.02
N ASP A 91 -14.68 -5.65 11.04
CA ASP A 91 -15.48 -4.51 11.48
C ASP A 91 -15.17 -3.20 10.75
N TRP A 92 -14.21 -3.22 9.83
CA TRP A 92 -13.90 -2.04 9.04
C TRP A 92 -14.96 -1.82 7.96
N PRO A 93 -15.28 -0.55 7.61
CA PRO A 93 -16.17 -0.28 6.48
C PRO A 93 -15.53 -0.75 5.16
N ASP A 94 -16.39 -1.11 4.20
CA ASP A 94 -15.94 -1.51 2.87
C ASP A 94 -15.15 -0.38 2.22
N PRO A 95 -13.95 -0.68 1.69
CA PRO A 95 -13.04 0.33 1.19
C PRO A 95 -13.33 0.70 -0.27
N ASP A 96 -12.98 1.93 -0.63
CA ASP A 96 -12.83 2.39 -2.02
C ASP A 96 -11.44 2.06 -2.56
N ALA A 97 -10.45 1.93 -1.67
CA ALA A 97 -9.08 1.60 -2.04
C ALA A 97 -8.38 0.78 -0.95
N VAL A 98 -7.56 -0.17 -1.37
CA VAL A 98 -6.75 -1.01 -0.47
C VAL A 98 -5.30 -0.95 -0.90
N PHE A 99 -4.40 -0.62 0.01
CA PHE A 99 -2.97 -0.77 -0.18
C PHE A 99 -2.43 -1.91 0.70
N ILE A 100 -1.65 -2.82 0.12
CA ILE A 100 -0.95 -3.87 0.87
C ILE A 100 0.55 -3.62 0.73
N GLY A 101 1.16 -3.10 1.80
CA GLY A 101 2.60 -2.86 1.90
C GLY A 101 3.37 -4.02 2.52
N GLY A 102 2.68 -4.89 3.26
CA GLY A 102 3.23 -6.10 3.88
C GLY A 102 2.14 -7.08 4.26
N SER A 103 2.34 -8.36 4.00
CA SER A 103 1.31 -9.40 4.14
C SER A 103 1.60 -10.44 5.23
N SER A 104 2.84 -10.51 5.71
CA SER A 104 3.26 -11.45 6.76
C SER A 104 2.86 -12.91 6.50
N GLY A 105 2.97 -13.35 5.25
CA GLY A 105 2.59 -14.71 4.83
C GLY A 105 1.10 -14.90 4.53
N GLN A 106 0.26 -13.86 4.66
CA GLN A 106 -1.19 -13.93 4.44
C GLN A 106 -1.62 -13.33 3.08
N LEU A 107 -0.70 -13.20 2.12
CA LEU A 107 -0.94 -12.42 0.89
C LEU A 107 -2.17 -12.89 0.11
N ALA A 108 -2.32 -14.21 -0.13
CA ALA A 108 -3.47 -14.74 -0.87
C ALA A 108 -4.80 -14.42 -0.17
N ALA A 109 -4.90 -14.67 1.14
CA ALA A 109 -6.09 -14.37 1.93
C ALA A 109 -6.43 -12.86 1.92
N LEU A 110 -5.41 -12.00 1.97
CA LEU A 110 -5.58 -10.55 1.94
C LEU A 110 -6.05 -10.06 0.57
N ILE A 111 -5.56 -10.65 -0.53
CA ILE A 111 -6.02 -10.33 -1.89
C ILE A 111 -7.50 -10.71 -2.04
N GLN A 112 -7.88 -11.92 -1.64
CA GLN A 112 -9.26 -12.40 -1.68
C GLN A 112 -10.19 -11.49 -0.86
N LEU A 113 -9.80 -11.18 0.38
CA LEU A 113 -10.56 -10.30 1.26
C LEU A 113 -10.72 -8.90 0.66
N ALA A 114 -9.63 -8.30 0.18
CA ALA A 114 -9.64 -6.97 -0.42
C ALA A 114 -10.59 -6.92 -1.62
N LEU A 115 -10.46 -7.83 -2.59
CA LEU A 115 -11.31 -7.85 -3.78
C LEU A 115 -12.77 -8.15 -3.48
N THR A 116 -13.06 -8.92 -2.42
CA THR A 116 -14.43 -9.19 -1.97
C THR A 116 -15.08 -7.98 -1.31
N ARG A 117 -14.31 -7.18 -0.58
CA ARG A 117 -14.78 -6.04 0.21
C ARG A 117 -14.68 -4.69 -0.54
N LEU A 118 -13.86 -4.61 -1.58
CA LEU A 118 -13.75 -3.40 -2.41
C LEU A 118 -15.11 -3.03 -2.99
N ARG A 119 -15.46 -1.74 -2.87
CA ARG A 119 -16.61 -1.16 -3.55
C ARG A 119 -16.42 -1.17 -5.05
N ALA A 120 -17.50 -1.01 -5.81
CA ALA A 120 -17.46 -0.87 -7.26
C ALA A 120 -16.45 0.21 -7.65
N GLU A 121 -15.66 -0.06 -8.69
CA GLU A 121 -14.57 0.81 -9.19
C GLU A 121 -13.42 1.04 -8.19
N GLY A 122 -13.40 0.32 -7.05
CA GLY A 122 -12.32 0.38 -6.08
C GLY A 122 -11.04 -0.29 -6.56
N TRP A 123 -9.90 0.11 -6.00
CA TRP A 123 -8.58 -0.40 -6.40
C TRP A 123 -7.81 -1.03 -5.25
N LEU A 124 -7.23 -2.20 -5.53
CA LEU A 124 -6.21 -2.85 -4.73
C LEU A 124 -4.85 -2.54 -5.34
N VAL A 125 -3.93 -2.00 -4.55
CA VAL A 125 -2.54 -1.76 -4.97
C VAL A 125 -1.58 -2.46 -4.01
N MET A 126 -0.60 -3.14 -4.58
CA MET A 126 0.40 -3.90 -3.84
C MET A 126 1.79 -3.62 -4.40
N ASN A 127 2.79 -3.53 -3.50
CA ASN A 127 4.18 -3.33 -3.89
C ASN A 127 5.02 -4.56 -3.53
N PHE A 128 5.81 -5.03 -4.50
CA PHE A 128 6.68 -6.19 -4.34
C PHE A 128 8.13 -5.87 -4.72
N VAL A 129 9.04 -6.45 -3.95
CA VAL A 129 10.50 -6.41 -4.21
C VAL A 129 11.07 -7.80 -4.44
N THR A 130 10.26 -8.86 -4.27
CA THR A 130 10.64 -10.26 -4.49
C THR A 130 9.78 -10.89 -5.58
N PHE A 131 10.38 -11.77 -6.36
CA PHE A 131 9.67 -12.52 -7.41
C PHE A 131 8.61 -13.46 -6.84
N GLU A 132 8.88 -14.06 -5.67
CA GLU A 132 8.00 -15.03 -5.02
C GLU A 132 6.66 -14.38 -4.65
N ASN A 133 6.69 -13.20 -4.03
CA ASN A 133 5.47 -12.48 -3.64
C ASN A 133 4.72 -11.95 -4.87
N LEU A 134 5.42 -11.45 -5.88
CA LEU A 134 4.82 -11.04 -7.14
C LEU A 134 4.13 -12.23 -7.83
N HIS A 135 4.82 -13.38 -7.92
CA HIS A 135 4.28 -14.59 -8.52
C HIS A 135 3.04 -15.09 -7.79
N LEU A 136 3.09 -15.11 -6.45
CA LEU A 136 1.94 -15.49 -5.61
C LEU A 136 0.73 -14.59 -5.88
N ALA A 137 0.93 -13.28 -5.89
CA ALA A 137 -0.15 -12.32 -6.16
C ALA A 137 -0.75 -12.50 -7.56
N MET A 138 0.08 -12.65 -8.58
CA MET A 138 -0.37 -12.88 -9.96
C MET A 138 -1.14 -14.20 -10.10
N THR A 139 -0.68 -15.26 -9.43
CA THR A 139 -1.33 -16.56 -9.45
C THR A 139 -2.70 -16.50 -8.80
N GLU A 140 -2.81 -15.81 -7.65
CA GLU A 140 -4.07 -15.62 -6.95
C GLU A 140 -5.06 -14.81 -7.80
N LEU A 141 -4.63 -13.69 -8.37
CA LEU A 141 -5.48 -12.83 -9.19
C LEU A 141 -6.01 -13.48 -10.46
N LYS A 142 -5.30 -14.48 -11.02
CA LYS A 142 -5.80 -15.27 -12.18
C LYS A 142 -7.03 -16.10 -11.83
N THR A 143 -7.26 -16.42 -10.57
CA THR A 143 -8.39 -17.21 -10.10
C THR A 143 -9.60 -16.38 -9.71
N LEU A 144 -9.42 -15.05 -9.58
CA LEU A 144 -10.42 -14.13 -9.08
C LEU A 144 -11.04 -13.27 -10.21
N PRO A 145 -12.29 -12.80 -10.06
CA PRO A 145 -12.92 -11.91 -11.01
C PRO A 145 -12.34 -10.49 -10.86
N ALA A 146 -11.15 -10.28 -11.39
CA ALA A 146 -10.43 -9.02 -11.32
C ALA A 146 -9.69 -8.71 -12.61
N ARG A 147 -9.64 -7.43 -12.96
CA ARG A 147 -8.71 -6.88 -13.95
C ARG A 147 -7.49 -6.35 -13.20
N TRP A 148 -6.30 -6.64 -13.69
CA TRP A 148 -5.08 -6.22 -13.04
C TRP A 148 -3.93 -6.00 -14.03
N ASP A 149 -2.96 -5.23 -13.63
CA ASP A 149 -1.70 -5.02 -14.34
C ASP A 149 -0.53 -4.87 -13.37
N VAL A 150 0.69 -4.99 -13.90
CA VAL A 150 1.94 -4.83 -13.15
C VAL A 150 2.80 -3.78 -13.83
N THR A 151 3.26 -2.81 -13.05
CA THR A 151 4.26 -1.82 -13.48
C THR A 151 5.55 -2.05 -12.71
N GLN A 152 6.67 -2.19 -13.41
CA GLN A 152 7.99 -2.12 -12.78
C GLN A 152 8.45 -0.67 -12.74
N LEU A 153 8.78 -0.19 -11.55
CA LEU A 153 9.39 1.12 -11.33
C LEU A 153 10.85 0.95 -10.93
N GLN A 154 11.75 1.61 -11.65
CA GLN A 154 13.14 1.76 -11.26
C GLN A 154 13.52 3.24 -11.24
N ALA A 155 14.03 3.69 -10.10
CA ALA A 155 14.50 5.06 -9.92
C ALA A 155 16.03 5.07 -9.72
N SER A 156 16.64 6.18 -10.11
CA SER A 156 18.03 6.48 -9.76
C SER A 156 18.08 7.88 -9.16
N ARG A 157 18.96 8.08 -8.18
CA ARG A 157 19.10 9.37 -7.50
C ARG A 157 20.46 9.96 -7.75
N GLY A 158 20.49 11.27 -8.00
CA GLY A 158 21.73 12.04 -8.00
C GLY A 158 22.36 12.05 -6.61
N GLN A 159 23.59 11.62 -6.50
CA GLN A 159 24.39 11.71 -5.27
C GLN A 159 25.71 12.41 -5.55
N PRO A 160 26.18 13.27 -4.62
CA PRO A 160 27.48 13.91 -4.75
C PRO A 160 28.61 12.88 -4.76
N ILE A 161 29.60 13.11 -5.60
CA ILE A 161 30.87 12.41 -5.63
C ILE A 161 31.98 13.43 -5.90
N LEU A 162 32.81 13.72 -4.92
CA LEU A 162 33.77 14.84 -4.94
C LEU A 162 33.04 16.17 -5.24
N ASP A 163 33.41 16.85 -6.32
CA ASP A 163 32.82 18.09 -6.85
C ASP A 163 31.76 17.87 -7.96
N MET A 164 31.40 16.61 -8.20
CA MET A 164 30.46 16.18 -9.26
C MET A 164 29.23 15.46 -8.65
N HIS A 165 28.35 14.99 -9.51
CA HIS A 165 27.21 14.14 -9.14
C HIS A 165 27.17 12.89 -10.02
N ARG A 166 26.75 11.78 -9.44
CA ARG A 166 26.48 10.53 -10.15
C ARG A 166 25.06 10.06 -9.86
N LEU A 167 24.48 9.29 -10.77
CA LEU A 167 23.24 8.55 -10.51
C LEU A 167 23.56 7.24 -9.78
N VAL A 168 22.83 7.02 -8.69
CA VAL A 168 22.86 5.76 -7.93
C VAL A 168 21.49 5.10 -8.10
N PRO A 169 21.46 3.87 -8.69
CA PRO A 169 20.21 3.15 -8.88
C PRO A 169 19.65 2.67 -7.53
N GLU A 170 18.35 2.70 -7.42
CA GLU A 170 17.61 2.05 -6.34
C GLU A 170 17.10 0.68 -6.83
N ASN A 171 16.83 -0.25 -5.89
CA ASN A 171 16.23 -1.52 -6.24
C ASN A 171 14.88 -1.29 -6.92
N PRO A 172 14.57 -2.01 -8.01
CA PRO A 172 13.28 -1.93 -8.66
C PRO A 172 12.17 -2.42 -7.73
N VAL A 173 10.97 -1.88 -7.95
CA VAL A 173 9.75 -2.27 -7.24
C VAL A 173 8.70 -2.61 -8.29
N TRP A 174 7.98 -3.72 -8.13
CA TRP A 174 6.80 -4.02 -8.91
C TRP A 174 5.57 -3.50 -8.17
N ILE A 175 4.79 -2.70 -8.87
CA ILE A 175 3.52 -2.16 -8.40
C ILE A 175 2.43 -2.88 -9.17
N LEU A 176 1.65 -3.69 -8.46
CA LEU A 176 0.52 -4.41 -9.00
C LEU A 176 -0.75 -3.70 -8.59
N ALA A 177 -1.60 -3.37 -9.57
CA ALA A 177 -2.90 -2.77 -9.33
C ALA A 177 -4.00 -3.69 -9.86
N ALA A 178 -5.04 -3.90 -9.07
CA ALA A 178 -6.18 -4.74 -9.40
C ALA A 178 -7.51 -4.06 -9.03
N THR A 179 -8.55 -4.31 -9.82
CA THR A 179 -9.91 -3.85 -9.57
C THR A 179 -10.89 -4.99 -9.81
N PRO A 180 -11.94 -5.15 -9.00
CA PRO A 180 -12.99 -6.14 -9.25
C PRO A 180 -13.65 -5.90 -10.61
N VAL A 181 -14.06 -6.96 -11.28
CA VAL A 181 -14.93 -6.88 -12.46
C VAL A 181 -16.18 -7.69 -12.20
N ASP A 182 -17.31 -7.22 -12.69
CA ASP A 182 -18.56 -7.95 -12.61
C ASP A 182 -18.44 -9.26 -13.41
N ARG A 183 -19.05 -10.34 -12.89
CA ARG A 183 -19.02 -11.67 -13.53
C ARG A 183 -19.66 -11.68 -14.93
N HIS A 184 -20.35 -10.60 -15.32
CA HIS A 184 -21.04 -10.48 -16.60
C HIS A 184 -20.16 -9.86 -17.72
N ASP A 185 -18.96 -9.36 -17.40
CA ASP A 185 -18.04 -8.71 -18.34
C ASP A 185 -16.91 -9.62 -18.83
N ARG A 186 -17.10 -10.96 -18.82
CA ARG A 186 -16.14 -11.93 -19.34
C ARG A 186 -16.54 -12.43 -20.71
#